data_a7a541bb4afc5088295cd31a26388aa3
#
_entry.id   a7a541bb4afc5088295cd31a26388aa3
#
_cell.length_a   1.000
_cell.length_b   1.000
_cell.length_c   1.000
_cell.angle_alpha   90.00
_cell.angle_beta   90.00
_cell.angle_gamma   90.00
#
_symmetry.space_group_name_H-M   'P 1'
#
loop_
_entity.id
_entity.type
_entity.pdbx_description
1 polymer ?
#
loop_
_entity_poly.entity_id
_entity_poly.type
_entity_poly.pdbx_seq_one_letter_code
_entity_poly.pdbx_strand_id
1 'polypeptide(L)'
;MPIQGKLYLWGERAKGVPEDTGVYAFYDKNRMMIYVGGSPNLRQTFRRYIETNFSEDPRKRETVYYRRMVTTNWEETVKNFLDEYKQDCGDIPKLNNPLKAEEKVTPEWGFYFYEAFNKPLFEAAFNLEDLKKKVAKVPVASIEFHQNRGDFARWIRDVFKETQLAERISRMSSTGETLRLELLNALGNPEVAECPKCGTMSTPVKTWQMAGRPSNAGERLQLTIALYKCENCGKTFRKAVKKEKIKA
;
A
#
# COMPACT_ATOMS: atom_id res chain seq x y z
N MET A 1 16.09 21.80 5.85
CA MET A 1 17.51 21.37 5.91
C MET A 1 17.60 20.00 6.60
N PRO A 2 18.40 19.04 6.13
CA PRO A 2 18.53 17.76 6.79
C PRO A 2 19.09 17.93 8.21
N ILE A 3 18.79 16.97 9.11
CA ILE A 3 19.34 16.92 10.47
C ILE A 3 20.84 17.18 10.42
N GLN A 4 21.26 18.29 11.01
CA GLN A 4 22.67 18.67 11.05
C GLN A 4 23.46 17.78 12.02
N GLY A 5 24.75 17.66 11.83
CA GLY A 5 25.62 16.89 12.70
C GLY A 5 26.32 15.73 12.00
N LYS A 6 27.06 14.96 12.81
CA LYS A 6 27.86 13.84 12.32
C LYS A 6 26.99 12.73 11.74
N LEU A 7 27.40 12.20 10.59
CA LEU A 7 26.87 10.98 9.99
C LEU A 7 27.56 9.77 10.64
N TYR A 8 26.75 8.88 11.21
CA TYR A 8 27.22 7.68 11.89
C TYR A 8 26.90 6.45 11.04
N LEU A 9 27.74 5.43 11.11
CA LEU A 9 27.46 4.13 10.50
C LEU A 9 26.40 3.40 11.33
N TRP A 10 25.41 2.83 10.64
CA TRP A 10 24.39 1.98 11.25
C TRP A 10 24.98 0.63 11.68
N GLY A 11 24.47 0.03 12.73
CA GLY A 11 24.85 -1.29 13.24
C GLY A 11 24.91 -1.33 14.76
N GLU A 12 25.59 -2.31 15.36
CA GLU A 12 25.61 -2.56 16.81
C GLU A 12 25.98 -1.32 17.65
N ARG A 13 26.87 -0.46 17.13
CA ARG A 13 27.25 0.78 17.81
C ARG A 13 26.10 1.78 17.96
N ALA A 14 25.07 1.69 17.12
CA ALA A 14 23.89 2.54 17.23
C ALA A 14 23.04 2.22 18.48
N LYS A 15 23.23 1.07 19.14
CA LYS A 15 22.63 0.76 20.46
C LYS A 15 23.12 1.70 21.57
N GLY A 16 24.27 2.34 21.38
CA GLY A 16 24.88 3.27 22.37
C GLY A 16 24.45 4.72 22.23
N VAL A 17 23.39 5.06 21.45
CA VAL A 17 22.84 6.42 21.43
C VAL A 17 22.24 6.80 22.78
N PRO A 18 22.10 8.11 23.10
CA PRO A 18 21.55 8.55 24.41
C PRO A 18 20.09 8.12 24.59
N GLU A 19 19.67 8.03 25.86
CA GLU A 19 18.27 7.74 26.24
C GLU A 19 17.38 8.99 26.22
N ASP A 20 17.69 9.92 25.34
CA ASP A 20 16.98 11.17 25.21
C ASP A 20 15.87 11.08 24.16
N THR A 21 14.91 11.96 24.31
CA THR A 21 13.92 12.27 23.29
C THR A 21 14.61 12.96 22.10
N GLY A 22 14.23 12.61 20.90
CA GLY A 22 14.84 13.25 19.73
C GLY A 22 14.34 12.76 18.40
N VAL A 23 14.96 13.29 17.36
CA VAL A 23 14.71 12.94 15.96
C VAL A 23 15.93 12.28 15.35
N TYR A 24 15.71 11.47 14.33
CA TYR A 24 16.76 10.79 13.58
C TYR A 24 16.41 10.66 12.11
N ALA A 25 17.44 10.57 11.29
CA ALA A 25 17.30 10.26 9.88
C ALA A 25 18.16 9.07 9.49
N PHE A 26 17.65 8.22 8.62
CA PHE A 26 18.36 7.11 8.00
C PHE A 26 18.77 7.47 6.58
N TYR A 27 19.94 6.96 6.20
CA TYR A 27 20.56 7.20 4.90
C TYR A 27 21.00 5.87 4.30
N ASP A 28 20.87 5.76 2.99
CA ASP A 28 21.34 4.61 2.21
C ASP A 28 22.85 4.63 1.97
N LYS A 29 23.35 3.66 1.19
CA LYS A 29 24.77 3.54 0.81
C LYS A 29 25.30 4.76 0.03
N ASN A 30 24.43 5.49 -0.66
CA ASN A 30 24.76 6.70 -1.42
C ASN A 30 24.67 7.98 -0.56
N ARG A 31 24.40 7.82 0.75
CA ARG A 31 24.14 8.92 1.69
C ARG A 31 22.91 9.76 1.34
N MET A 32 21.95 9.20 0.60
CA MET A 32 20.67 9.80 0.38
C MET A 32 19.78 9.55 1.60
N MET A 33 19.06 10.58 2.07
CA MET A 33 18.11 10.43 3.17
C MET A 33 16.93 9.58 2.69
N ILE A 34 16.68 8.47 3.41
CA ILE A 34 15.61 7.53 3.07
C ILE A 34 14.45 7.58 4.08
N TYR A 35 14.69 8.05 5.30
CA TYR A 35 13.68 8.10 6.36
C TYR A 35 14.01 9.17 7.39
N VAL A 36 12.98 9.82 7.92
CA VAL A 36 13.03 10.68 9.11
C VAL A 36 12.04 10.17 10.13
N GLY A 37 12.46 10.04 11.37
CA GLY A 37 11.61 9.64 12.48
C GLY A 37 11.95 10.34 13.77
N GLY A 38 11.07 10.21 14.74
CA GLY A 38 11.28 10.72 16.09
C GLY A 38 10.99 9.65 17.14
N SER A 39 11.46 9.88 18.36
CA SER A 39 11.28 8.95 19.45
C SER A 39 11.34 9.66 20.80
N PRO A 40 10.52 9.25 21.76
CA PRO A 40 10.66 9.69 23.15
C PRO A 40 11.92 9.08 23.82
N ASN A 41 12.49 8.02 23.26
CA ASN A 41 13.75 7.41 23.71
C ASN A 41 14.51 6.83 22.53
N LEU A 42 15.53 7.56 22.05
CA LEU A 42 16.34 7.19 20.91
C LEU A 42 17.04 5.83 21.10
N ARG A 43 17.58 5.56 22.30
CA ARG A 43 18.29 4.30 22.60
C ARG A 43 17.35 3.10 22.47
N GLN A 44 16.17 3.17 23.08
CA GLN A 44 15.19 2.09 23.03
C GLN A 44 14.74 1.81 21.58
N THR A 45 14.47 2.86 20.82
CA THR A 45 14.07 2.74 19.41
C THR A 45 15.17 2.12 18.56
N PHE A 46 16.42 2.56 18.71
CA PHE A 46 17.54 2.04 17.90
C PHE A 46 17.87 0.59 18.28
N ARG A 47 17.86 0.25 19.57
CA ARG A 47 18.02 -1.14 20.01
C ARG A 47 16.96 -2.04 19.41
N ARG A 48 15.69 -1.64 19.47
CA ARG A 48 14.58 -2.38 18.86
C ARG A 48 14.83 -2.61 17.36
N TYR A 49 15.17 -1.57 16.60
CA TYR A 49 15.45 -1.71 15.16
C TYR A 49 16.59 -2.69 14.85
N ILE A 50 17.65 -2.67 15.66
CA ILE A 50 18.78 -3.57 15.48
C ILE A 50 18.41 -5.00 15.85
N GLU A 51 17.76 -5.21 17.01
CA GLU A 51 17.38 -6.53 17.52
C GLU A 51 16.35 -7.21 16.65
N THR A 52 15.40 -6.45 16.10
CA THR A 52 14.34 -6.97 15.21
C THR A 52 14.72 -6.93 13.73
N ASN A 53 15.90 -6.41 13.39
CA ASN A 53 16.34 -6.16 12.02
C ASN A 53 15.25 -5.46 11.19
N PHE A 54 14.68 -4.38 11.74
CA PHE A 54 13.58 -3.63 11.12
C PHE A 54 12.37 -4.49 10.73
N SER A 55 11.99 -5.46 11.57
CA SER A 55 10.84 -6.34 11.27
C SER A 55 9.52 -5.59 11.04
N GLU A 56 9.35 -4.40 11.65
CA GLU A 56 8.17 -3.54 11.49
C GLU A 56 8.11 -2.84 10.11
N ASP A 57 9.23 -2.59 9.49
CA ASP A 57 9.35 -2.04 8.13
C ASP A 57 10.66 -2.48 7.49
N PRO A 58 10.70 -3.65 6.83
CA PRO A 58 11.91 -4.20 6.21
C PRO A 58 12.58 -3.31 5.17
N ARG A 59 11.87 -2.33 4.59
CA ARG A 59 12.48 -1.34 3.68
C ARG A 59 13.60 -0.57 4.36
N LYS A 60 13.52 -0.39 5.70
CA LYS A 60 14.57 0.29 6.49
C LYS A 60 15.87 -0.50 6.59
N ARG A 61 15.92 -1.77 6.15
CA ARG A 61 17.16 -2.57 6.03
C ARG A 61 18.17 -1.97 5.04
N GLU A 62 17.73 -1.07 4.16
CA GLU A 62 18.64 -0.29 3.30
C GLU A 62 19.48 0.74 4.06
N THR A 63 19.21 0.94 5.36
CA THR A 63 19.93 1.90 6.21
C THR A 63 21.39 1.50 6.35
N VAL A 64 22.28 2.38 5.89
CA VAL A 64 23.73 2.26 6.06
C VAL A 64 24.26 3.29 7.03
N TYR A 65 23.64 4.48 7.07
CA TYR A 65 24.06 5.55 7.97
C TYR A 65 22.85 6.16 8.66
N TYR A 66 23.12 6.85 9.77
CA TYR A 66 22.11 7.65 10.47
C TYR A 66 22.67 8.96 10.99
N ARG A 67 21.79 9.92 11.18
CA ARG A 67 22.00 11.12 12.01
C ARG A 67 20.95 11.16 13.11
N ARG A 68 21.25 11.88 14.18
CA ARG A 68 20.31 12.11 15.27
C ARG A 68 20.47 13.49 15.86
N MET A 69 19.41 14.00 16.44
CA MET A 69 19.37 15.25 17.18
C MET A 69 18.48 15.09 18.41
N VAL A 70 19.00 15.46 19.59
CA VAL A 70 18.21 15.46 20.82
C VAL A 70 17.31 16.69 20.80
N THR A 71 16.02 16.51 21.04
CA THR A 71 15.01 17.56 21.16
C THR A 71 13.82 17.06 21.93
N THR A 72 13.23 17.90 22.76
CA THR A 72 12.02 17.58 23.53
C THR A 72 10.75 17.61 22.67
N ASN A 73 10.75 18.44 21.62
CA ASN A 73 9.61 18.63 20.72
C ASN A 73 9.80 17.82 19.41
N TRP A 74 10.03 16.52 19.56
CA TRP A 74 10.41 15.67 18.44
C TRP A 74 9.30 15.50 17.38
N GLU A 75 8.03 15.51 17.75
CA GLU A 75 6.90 15.35 16.82
C GLU A 75 6.82 16.51 15.83
N GLU A 76 6.83 17.74 16.35
CA GLU A 76 6.85 18.93 15.54
C GLU A 76 8.13 19.04 14.71
N THR A 77 9.27 18.67 15.30
CA THR A 77 10.56 18.69 14.61
C THR A 77 10.57 17.72 13.42
N VAL A 78 10.02 16.50 13.55
CA VAL A 78 9.86 15.55 12.43
C VAL A 78 8.99 16.16 11.34
N LYS A 79 7.84 16.75 11.71
CA LYS A 79 6.94 17.38 10.75
C LYS A 79 7.65 18.49 9.96
N ASN A 80 8.34 19.38 10.66
CA ASN A 80 9.06 20.48 10.03
C ASN A 80 10.16 19.98 9.07
N PHE A 81 10.92 18.94 9.44
CA PHE A 81 11.92 18.34 8.55
C PHE A 81 11.30 17.69 7.31
N LEU A 82 10.14 17.05 7.44
CA LEU A 82 9.45 16.47 6.29
C LEU A 82 8.92 17.57 5.35
N ASP A 83 8.38 18.64 5.90
CA ASP A 83 7.87 19.77 5.13
C ASP A 83 9.01 20.51 4.38
N GLU A 84 10.14 20.79 5.06
CA GLU A 84 11.34 21.36 4.44
C GLU A 84 11.91 20.44 3.36
N TYR A 85 12.06 19.15 3.63
CA TYR A 85 12.57 18.18 2.67
C TYR A 85 11.68 18.11 1.42
N LYS A 86 10.36 18.16 1.60
CA LYS A 86 9.40 18.18 0.51
C LYS A 86 9.51 19.45 -0.34
N GLN A 87 9.76 20.63 0.29
CA GLN A 87 10.00 21.88 -0.43
C GLN A 87 11.28 21.82 -1.27
N ASP A 88 12.35 21.24 -0.72
CA ASP A 88 13.68 21.20 -1.37
C ASP A 88 13.74 20.10 -2.46
N CYS A 89 13.10 18.95 -2.25
CA CYS A 89 13.23 17.76 -3.09
C CYS A 89 11.96 17.39 -3.89
N GLY A 90 10.85 18.10 -3.66
CA GLY A 90 9.56 17.86 -4.35
C GLY A 90 8.70 16.76 -3.72
N ASP A 91 9.27 15.88 -2.88
CA ASP A 91 8.58 14.79 -2.17
C ASP A 91 9.25 14.51 -0.81
N ILE A 92 8.61 13.77 0.08
CA ILE A 92 9.19 13.36 1.36
C ILE A 92 10.15 12.17 1.16
N PRO A 93 11.04 11.85 2.14
CA PRO A 93 11.94 10.70 2.02
C PRO A 93 11.18 9.41 1.73
N LYS A 94 11.72 8.56 0.85
CA LYS A 94 11.00 7.40 0.26
C LYS A 94 10.35 6.47 1.27
N LEU A 95 10.94 6.28 2.45
CA LEU A 95 10.42 5.39 3.49
C LEU A 95 9.44 6.07 4.46
N ASN A 96 9.26 7.39 4.36
CA ASN A 96 8.18 8.10 5.02
C ASN A 96 6.87 8.03 4.23
N ASN A 97 6.96 7.77 2.92
CA ASN A 97 5.78 7.49 2.11
C ASN A 97 5.24 6.09 2.41
N PRO A 98 3.91 5.91 2.50
CA PRO A 98 3.34 4.58 2.48
C PRO A 98 3.73 3.86 1.20
N LEU A 99 3.78 2.52 1.24
CA LEU A 99 3.98 1.72 0.03
C LEU A 99 2.86 2.01 -0.96
N LYS A 100 3.22 2.27 -2.21
CA LYS A 100 2.23 2.36 -3.29
C LYS A 100 1.68 0.98 -3.62
N ALA A 101 0.46 0.95 -4.16
CA ALA A 101 -0.24 -0.28 -4.51
C ALA A 101 0.56 -1.23 -5.43
N GLU A 102 1.41 -0.67 -6.28
CA GLU A 102 2.27 -1.37 -7.23
C GLU A 102 3.65 -1.76 -6.68
N GLU A 103 4.10 -1.18 -5.57
CA GLU A 103 5.40 -1.46 -4.99
C GLU A 103 5.42 -2.83 -4.31
N LYS A 104 6.38 -3.68 -4.68
CA LYS A 104 6.53 -5.02 -4.13
C LYS A 104 7.18 -4.99 -2.75
N VAL A 105 6.59 -5.73 -1.83
CA VAL A 105 7.20 -6.03 -0.54
C VAL A 105 8.17 -7.20 -0.64
N THR A 106 9.04 -7.35 0.35
CA THR A 106 9.91 -8.53 0.48
C THR A 106 9.09 -9.79 0.80
N PRO A 107 9.62 -11.01 0.55
CA PRO A 107 8.91 -12.26 0.82
C PRO A 107 8.37 -12.38 2.26
N GLU A 108 9.06 -11.85 3.26
CA GLU A 108 8.62 -11.90 4.65
C GLU A 108 7.31 -11.14 4.90
N TRP A 109 6.98 -10.20 4.02
CA TRP A 109 5.77 -9.37 4.08
C TRP A 109 4.76 -9.69 2.99
N GLY A 110 5.00 -10.75 2.21
CA GLY A 110 4.09 -11.24 1.20
C GLY A 110 2.79 -11.78 1.82
N PHE A 111 1.71 -11.69 1.07
CA PHE A 111 0.47 -12.37 1.41
C PHE A 111 0.47 -13.77 0.79
N TYR A 112 0.47 -14.80 1.61
CA TYR A 112 0.50 -16.20 1.18
C TYR A 112 -0.90 -16.81 1.25
N PHE A 113 -1.33 -17.47 0.17
CA PHE A 113 -2.66 -18.05 0.08
C PHE A 113 -2.70 -19.46 0.61
N TYR A 114 -3.73 -19.73 1.45
CA TYR A 114 -4.06 -21.04 2.01
C TYR A 114 -5.51 -21.33 1.73
N GLU A 115 -5.85 -22.58 1.47
CA GLU A 115 -7.24 -23.03 1.34
C GLU A 115 -7.86 -23.39 2.70
N ALA A 116 -7.01 -23.82 3.64
CA ALA A 116 -7.34 -24.16 5.03
C ALA A 116 -6.06 -24.11 5.89
N PHE A 117 -6.18 -24.31 7.18
CA PHE A 117 -5.02 -24.45 8.07
C PHE A 117 -4.09 -25.57 7.56
N ASN A 118 -2.79 -25.27 7.44
CA ASN A 118 -1.75 -26.16 6.90
C ASN A 118 -2.00 -26.66 5.44
N LYS A 119 -2.83 -25.96 4.65
CA LYS A 119 -3.09 -26.31 3.25
C LYS A 119 -2.69 -25.15 2.31
N PRO A 120 -1.39 -24.91 2.08
CA PRO A 120 -0.91 -23.81 1.24
C PRO A 120 -1.23 -24.06 -0.23
N LEU A 121 -1.56 -22.98 -0.95
CA LEU A 121 -1.74 -23.01 -2.41
C LEU A 121 -0.45 -22.75 -3.19
N PHE A 122 0.66 -22.46 -2.50
CA PHE A 122 1.94 -22.02 -3.10
C PHE A 122 1.81 -20.77 -3.99
N GLU A 123 0.78 -19.97 -3.72
CA GLU A 123 0.51 -18.71 -4.36
C GLU A 123 0.77 -17.57 -3.37
N ALA A 124 1.37 -16.47 -3.83
CA ALA A 124 1.63 -15.30 -3.00
C ALA A 124 1.40 -14.00 -3.77
N ALA A 125 1.04 -12.95 -3.03
CA ALA A 125 0.98 -11.59 -3.52
C ALA A 125 1.99 -10.70 -2.78
N PHE A 126 2.72 -9.88 -3.51
CA PHE A 126 3.74 -9.01 -2.98
C PHE A 126 3.39 -7.52 -3.09
N ASN A 127 2.27 -7.19 -3.72
CA ASN A 127 1.67 -5.86 -3.78
C ASN A 127 0.16 -5.97 -3.99
N LEU A 128 -0.56 -4.84 -3.95
CA LEU A 128 -2.02 -4.86 -4.11
C LEU A 128 -2.47 -5.29 -5.52
N GLU A 129 -1.68 -5.01 -6.56
CA GLU A 129 -1.96 -5.48 -7.91
C GLU A 129 -1.79 -7.00 -8.04
N ASP A 130 -0.76 -7.57 -7.38
CA ASP A 130 -0.61 -9.02 -7.32
C ASP A 130 -1.75 -9.66 -6.52
N LEU A 131 -2.14 -9.06 -5.38
CA LEU A 131 -3.29 -9.52 -4.59
C LEU A 131 -4.55 -9.59 -5.45
N LYS A 132 -4.85 -8.52 -6.18
CA LYS A 132 -6.00 -8.47 -7.10
C LYS A 132 -5.96 -9.59 -8.14
N LYS A 133 -4.80 -9.79 -8.79
CA LYS A 133 -4.61 -10.86 -9.79
C LYS A 133 -4.78 -12.26 -9.21
N LYS A 134 -4.32 -12.47 -7.97
CA LYS A 134 -4.44 -13.77 -7.28
C LYS A 134 -5.86 -14.01 -6.81
N VAL A 135 -6.53 -13.03 -6.20
CA VAL A 135 -7.95 -13.13 -5.80
C VAL A 135 -8.85 -13.51 -6.97
N ALA A 136 -8.54 -13.04 -8.19
CA ALA A 136 -9.29 -13.42 -9.38
C ALA A 136 -9.15 -14.91 -9.79
N LYS A 137 -8.11 -15.61 -9.31
CA LYS A 137 -7.76 -16.97 -9.79
C LYS A 137 -7.78 -18.06 -8.72
N VAL A 138 -7.46 -17.72 -7.47
CA VAL A 138 -7.40 -18.73 -6.39
C VAL A 138 -8.79 -19.33 -6.13
N PRO A 139 -8.88 -20.58 -5.60
CA PRO A 139 -10.15 -21.15 -5.20
C PRO A 139 -10.94 -20.27 -4.23
N VAL A 140 -12.28 -20.27 -4.35
CA VAL A 140 -13.16 -19.50 -3.44
C VAL A 140 -12.92 -19.88 -1.98
N ALA A 141 -12.69 -21.16 -1.70
CA ALA A 141 -12.39 -21.64 -0.34
C ALA A 141 -11.20 -20.89 0.29
N SER A 142 -10.17 -20.54 -0.50
CA SER A 142 -9.04 -19.75 -0.02
C SER A 142 -9.46 -18.31 0.31
N ILE A 143 -10.32 -17.72 -0.50
CA ILE A 143 -10.82 -16.36 -0.26
C ILE A 143 -11.62 -16.33 1.04
N GLU A 144 -12.54 -17.27 1.23
CA GLU A 144 -13.36 -17.40 2.45
C GLU A 144 -12.50 -17.67 3.68
N PHE A 145 -11.50 -18.55 3.56
CA PHE A 145 -10.56 -18.85 4.65
C PHE A 145 -9.87 -17.58 5.15
N HIS A 146 -9.32 -16.79 4.24
CA HIS A 146 -8.60 -15.54 4.59
C HIS A 146 -9.55 -14.42 5.03
N GLN A 147 -10.72 -14.31 4.43
CA GLN A 147 -11.72 -13.31 4.81
C GLN A 147 -12.24 -13.56 6.23
N ASN A 148 -12.60 -14.78 6.56
CA ASN A 148 -13.10 -15.16 7.91
C ASN A 148 -12.07 -14.90 9.02
N ARG A 149 -10.78 -14.93 8.70
CA ARG A 149 -9.68 -14.61 9.60
C ARG A 149 -9.31 -13.11 9.63
N GLY A 150 -9.87 -12.31 8.71
CA GLY A 150 -9.50 -10.91 8.54
C GLY A 150 -8.09 -10.67 7.98
N ASP A 151 -7.50 -11.69 7.35
CA ASP A 151 -6.10 -11.65 6.89
C ASP A 151 -5.90 -10.58 5.79
N PHE A 152 -6.83 -10.44 4.84
CA PHE A 152 -6.77 -9.41 3.80
C PHE A 152 -6.74 -8.00 4.39
N ALA A 153 -7.69 -7.70 5.28
CA ALA A 153 -7.80 -6.39 5.90
C ALA A 153 -6.56 -6.07 6.75
N ARG A 154 -6.06 -7.05 7.50
CA ARG A 154 -4.85 -6.91 8.32
C ARG A 154 -3.64 -6.61 7.45
N TRP A 155 -3.39 -7.41 6.41
CA TRP A 155 -2.24 -7.23 5.53
C TRP A 155 -2.26 -5.86 4.82
N ILE A 156 -3.42 -5.47 4.28
CA ILE A 156 -3.59 -4.18 3.61
C ILE A 156 -3.34 -3.01 4.56
N ARG A 157 -3.87 -3.07 5.78
CA ARG A 157 -3.68 -2.03 6.80
C ARG A 157 -2.23 -1.98 7.29
N ASP A 158 -1.66 -3.13 7.62
CA ASP A 158 -0.38 -3.19 8.34
C ASP A 158 0.81 -2.95 7.39
N VAL A 159 0.69 -3.39 6.13
CA VAL A 159 1.76 -3.28 5.13
C VAL A 159 1.63 -1.99 4.31
N PHE A 160 0.46 -1.71 3.74
CA PHE A 160 0.27 -0.57 2.82
C PHE A 160 -0.29 0.68 3.50
N LYS A 161 -0.71 0.59 4.77
CA LYS A 161 -1.35 1.67 5.54
C LYS A 161 -2.66 2.17 4.94
N GLU A 162 -3.26 1.39 4.06
CA GLU A 162 -4.54 1.66 3.38
C GLU A 162 -5.73 1.35 4.32
N THR A 163 -5.89 2.17 5.36
CA THR A 163 -6.86 1.94 6.45
C THR A 163 -8.29 1.91 5.94
N GLN A 164 -8.68 2.83 5.03
CA GLN A 164 -10.04 2.87 4.49
C GLN A 164 -10.37 1.64 3.65
N LEU A 165 -9.42 1.16 2.84
CA LEU A 165 -9.58 -0.07 2.07
C LEU A 165 -9.70 -1.29 2.99
N ALA A 166 -8.84 -1.38 4.01
CA ALA A 166 -8.86 -2.45 5.00
C ALA A 166 -10.20 -2.50 5.77
N GLU A 167 -10.72 -1.35 6.22
CA GLU A 167 -12.03 -1.28 6.88
C GLU A 167 -13.18 -1.72 5.96
N ARG A 168 -13.15 -1.30 4.70
CA ARG A 168 -14.17 -1.72 3.73
C ARG A 168 -14.14 -3.24 3.54
N ILE A 169 -12.96 -3.84 3.39
CA ILE A 169 -12.81 -5.29 3.24
C ILE A 169 -13.22 -6.02 4.52
N SER A 170 -12.87 -5.53 5.70
CA SER A 170 -13.22 -6.17 6.97
C SER A 170 -14.72 -6.28 7.24
N ARG A 171 -15.54 -5.42 6.62
CA ARG A 171 -17.01 -5.41 6.75
C ARG A 171 -17.72 -6.33 5.76
N MET A 172 -17.00 -6.97 4.84
CA MET A 172 -17.59 -7.91 3.89
C MET A 172 -18.00 -9.21 4.61
N SER A 173 -19.26 -9.59 4.47
CA SER A 173 -19.84 -10.81 5.06
C SER A 173 -20.41 -11.78 4.02
N SER A 174 -20.26 -11.46 2.74
CA SER A 174 -20.65 -12.32 1.63
C SER A 174 -19.80 -13.58 1.59
N THR A 175 -20.28 -14.59 0.86
CA THR A 175 -19.58 -15.86 0.63
C THR A 175 -19.53 -16.20 -0.85
N GLY A 176 -18.76 -17.20 -1.21
CA GLY A 176 -18.70 -17.68 -2.59
C GLY A 176 -18.11 -16.69 -3.57
N GLU A 177 -18.58 -16.76 -4.81
CA GLU A 177 -18.16 -15.84 -5.87
C GLU A 177 -18.57 -14.39 -5.63
N THR A 178 -19.64 -14.16 -4.85
CA THR A 178 -20.04 -12.80 -4.44
C THR A 178 -18.94 -12.12 -3.64
N LEU A 179 -18.36 -12.81 -2.66
CA LEU A 179 -17.24 -12.30 -1.87
C LEU A 179 -16.01 -12.00 -2.77
N ARG A 180 -15.68 -12.88 -3.71
CA ARG A 180 -14.62 -12.64 -4.69
C ARG A 180 -14.84 -11.34 -5.46
N LEU A 181 -16.06 -11.15 -5.99
CA LEU A 181 -16.40 -9.96 -6.77
C LEU A 181 -16.35 -8.68 -5.93
N GLU A 182 -16.83 -8.72 -4.68
CA GLU A 182 -16.72 -7.59 -3.75
C GLU A 182 -15.27 -7.22 -3.43
N LEU A 183 -14.41 -8.20 -3.18
CA LEU A 183 -12.97 -8.00 -2.97
C LEU A 183 -12.30 -7.39 -4.19
N LEU A 184 -12.58 -7.91 -5.38
CA LEU A 184 -12.03 -7.37 -6.63
C LEU A 184 -12.49 -5.93 -6.87
N ASN A 185 -13.75 -5.62 -6.60
CA ASN A 185 -14.26 -4.25 -6.68
C ASN A 185 -13.57 -3.34 -5.65
N ALA A 186 -13.40 -3.78 -4.42
CA ALA A 186 -12.72 -3.03 -3.38
C ALA A 186 -11.26 -2.73 -3.74
N LEU A 187 -10.57 -3.70 -4.33
CA LEU A 187 -9.18 -3.58 -4.82
C LEU A 187 -9.04 -2.75 -6.11
N GLY A 188 -10.13 -2.07 -6.53
CA GLY A 188 -10.11 -1.20 -7.70
C GLY A 188 -10.04 -1.95 -9.02
N ASN A 189 -10.59 -3.17 -9.09
CA ASN A 189 -10.74 -3.84 -10.37
C ASN A 189 -11.80 -3.13 -11.20
N PRO A 190 -11.45 -2.44 -12.29
CA PRO A 190 -12.42 -1.74 -13.12
C PRO A 190 -13.39 -2.70 -13.83
N GLU A 191 -13.06 -3.99 -13.82
CA GLU A 191 -13.86 -5.04 -14.48
C GLU A 191 -15.04 -5.52 -13.64
N VAL A 192 -15.21 -5.02 -12.39
CA VAL A 192 -16.33 -5.41 -11.53
C VAL A 192 -17.17 -4.17 -11.21
N ALA A 193 -18.49 -4.29 -11.34
CA ALA A 193 -19.41 -3.21 -11.01
C ALA A 193 -20.69 -3.72 -10.37
N GLU A 194 -21.19 -2.95 -9.41
CA GLU A 194 -22.47 -3.19 -8.75
C GLU A 194 -23.63 -2.89 -9.69
N CYS A 195 -24.61 -3.79 -9.75
CA CYS A 195 -25.81 -3.62 -10.52
C CYS A 195 -26.69 -2.52 -9.91
N PRO A 196 -27.07 -1.47 -10.65
CA PRO A 196 -27.84 -0.36 -10.10
C PRO A 196 -29.29 -0.73 -9.76
N LYS A 197 -29.74 -1.95 -10.10
CA LYS A 197 -31.09 -2.42 -9.79
C LYS A 197 -31.17 -3.29 -8.54
N CYS A 198 -30.19 -4.16 -8.31
CA CYS A 198 -30.26 -5.18 -7.24
C CYS A 198 -28.98 -5.30 -6.39
N GLY A 199 -27.99 -4.44 -6.60
CA GLY A 199 -26.75 -4.45 -5.84
C GLY A 199 -25.78 -5.60 -6.15
N THR A 200 -26.17 -6.60 -6.95
CA THR A 200 -25.32 -7.75 -7.27
C THR A 200 -24.10 -7.32 -8.06
N MET A 201 -22.92 -7.77 -7.65
CA MET A 201 -21.67 -7.53 -8.36
C MET A 201 -21.66 -8.32 -9.68
N SER A 202 -21.17 -7.67 -10.73
CA SER A 202 -21.17 -8.22 -12.09
C SER A 202 -19.86 -7.96 -12.77
N THR A 203 -19.41 -8.89 -13.60
CA THR A 203 -18.26 -8.73 -14.51
C THR A 203 -18.73 -8.18 -15.87
N PRO A 204 -17.87 -7.47 -16.62
CA PRO A 204 -18.24 -6.94 -17.91
C PRO A 204 -18.34 -8.05 -18.96
N VAL A 205 -19.37 -7.99 -19.80
CA VAL A 205 -19.51 -8.87 -20.96
C VAL A 205 -18.79 -8.32 -22.18
N LYS A 206 -18.50 -7.01 -22.20
CA LYS A 206 -17.77 -6.33 -23.29
C LYS A 206 -17.16 -5.02 -22.77
N THR A 207 -15.97 -4.71 -23.29
CA THR A 207 -15.30 -3.42 -23.08
C THR A 207 -14.92 -2.78 -24.42
N TRP A 208 -14.94 -1.44 -24.48
CA TRP A 208 -14.46 -0.69 -25.64
C TRP A 208 -13.91 0.66 -25.21
N GLN A 209 -13.11 1.27 -26.07
CA GLN A 209 -12.55 2.59 -25.83
C GLN A 209 -13.36 3.66 -26.59
N MET A 210 -13.53 4.81 -25.95
CA MET A 210 -14.10 6.01 -26.53
C MET A 210 -13.16 7.18 -26.28
N ALA A 211 -12.83 7.91 -27.35
CA ALA A 211 -12.05 9.14 -27.24
C ALA A 211 -12.99 10.35 -27.19
N GLY A 212 -12.76 11.22 -26.21
CA GLY A 212 -13.43 12.53 -26.12
C GLY A 212 -12.90 13.52 -27.17
N ARG A 213 -13.54 14.67 -27.27
CA ARG A 213 -13.05 15.77 -28.12
C ARG A 213 -11.70 16.28 -27.58
N PRO A 214 -10.76 16.68 -28.45
CA PRO A 214 -9.54 17.34 -28.01
C PRO A 214 -9.85 18.62 -27.25
N SER A 215 -9.08 18.88 -26.19
CA SER A 215 -9.07 20.17 -25.51
C SER A 215 -8.25 21.18 -26.30
N ASN A 216 -8.39 22.46 -25.96
CA ASN A 216 -7.55 23.54 -26.54
C ASN A 216 -6.04 23.37 -26.25
N ALA A 217 -5.68 22.50 -25.30
CA ALA A 217 -4.29 22.17 -24.95
C ALA A 217 -3.75 20.95 -25.73
N GLY A 218 -4.48 20.42 -26.73
CA GLY A 218 -4.06 19.25 -27.50
C GLY A 218 -4.14 17.93 -26.74
N GLU A 219 -4.85 17.90 -25.60
CA GLU A 219 -5.14 16.67 -24.85
C GLU A 219 -6.57 16.20 -25.11
N ARG A 220 -6.80 14.89 -25.17
CA ARG A 220 -8.15 14.32 -25.17
C ARG A 220 -8.30 13.30 -24.05
N LEU A 221 -9.52 13.17 -23.55
CA LEU A 221 -9.87 12.18 -22.56
C LEU A 221 -10.23 10.87 -23.27
N GLN A 222 -9.49 9.81 -22.99
CA GLN A 222 -9.84 8.45 -23.43
C GLN A 222 -10.55 7.74 -22.31
N LEU A 223 -11.74 7.20 -22.59
CA LEU A 223 -12.56 6.43 -21.66
C LEU A 223 -12.59 4.98 -22.12
N THR A 224 -12.34 4.06 -21.19
CA THR A 224 -12.71 2.65 -21.39
C THR A 224 -14.08 2.44 -20.77
N ILE A 225 -15.06 2.04 -21.56
CA ILE A 225 -16.43 1.74 -21.14
C ILE A 225 -16.59 0.23 -21.06
N ALA A 226 -17.22 -0.24 -20.00
CA ALA A 226 -17.62 -1.64 -19.87
C ALA A 226 -19.16 -1.78 -19.89
N LEU A 227 -19.65 -2.80 -20.58
CA LEU A 227 -21.04 -3.22 -20.58
C LEU A 227 -21.16 -4.42 -19.67
N TYR A 228 -22.11 -4.36 -18.75
CA TYR A 228 -22.43 -5.40 -17.78
C TYR A 228 -23.80 -5.98 -18.03
N LYS A 229 -23.97 -7.27 -17.75
CA LYS A 229 -25.26 -7.94 -17.67
C LYS A 229 -25.33 -8.60 -16.28
N CYS A 230 -26.25 -8.15 -15.45
CA CYS A 230 -26.44 -8.72 -14.12
C CYS A 230 -27.02 -10.13 -14.21
N GLU A 231 -26.35 -11.12 -13.65
CA GLU A 231 -26.79 -12.52 -13.66
C GLU A 231 -28.03 -12.72 -12.77
N ASN A 232 -28.19 -11.92 -11.70
CA ASN A 232 -29.30 -12.05 -10.78
C ASN A 232 -30.62 -11.47 -11.33
N CYS A 233 -30.59 -10.25 -11.93
CA CYS A 233 -31.80 -9.57 -12.36
C CYS A 233 -31.87 -9.30 -13.87
N GLY A 234 -30.91 -9.75 -14.66
CA GLY A 234 -30.85 -9.59 -16.10
C GLY A 234 -30.61 -8.14 -16.60
N LYS A 235 -30.48 -7.15 -15.70
CA LYS A 235 -30.28 -5.75 -16.04
C LYS A 235 -28.94 -5.58 -16.77
N THR A 236 -28.98 -4.92 -17.93
CA THR A 236 -27.78 -4.42 -18.61
C THR A 236 -27.50 -2.98 -18.21
N PHE A 237 -26.22 -2.64 -17.98
CA PHE A 237 -25.80 -1.28 -17.65
C PHE A 237 -24.36 -1.05 -18.14
N ARG A 238 -23.96 0.23 -18.20
CA ARG A 238 -22.62 0.65 -18.65
C ARG A 238 -21.95 1.46 -17.57
N LYS A 239 -20.61 1.33 -17.47
CA LYS A 239 -19.79 2.11 -16.55
C LYS A 239 -18.47 2.47 -17.23
N ALA A 240 -17.96 3.67 -17.02
CA ALA A 240 -16.60 4.03 -17.37
C ALA A 240 -15.66 3.39 -16.33
N VAL A 241 -14.79 2.49 -16.78
CA VAL A 241 -13.88 1.70 -15.93
C VAL A 241 -12.46 2.28 -15.91
N LYS A 242 -12.10 3.05 -16.93
CA LYS A 242 -10.81 3.73 -17.00
C LYS A 242 -10.97 5.10 -17.67
N LYS A 243 -10.22 6.09 -17.15
CA LYS A 243 -10.13 7.43 -17.73
C LYS A 243 -8.66 7.80 -17.84
N GLU A 244 -8.19 8.12 -19.03
CA GLU A 244 -6.82 8.52 -19.30
C GLU A 244 -6.80 9.79 -20.13
N LYS A 245 -5.85 10.67 -19.84
CA LYS A 245 -5.54 11.78 -20.76
C LYS A 245 -4.47 11.31 -21.74
N ILE A 246 -4.75 11.43 -23.00
CA ILE A 246 -3.81 11.10 -24.08
C ILE A 246 -3.55 12.36 -24.90
N LYS A 247 -2.37 12.47 -25.49
CA LYS A 247 -2.10 13.52 -26.49
C LYS A 247 -2.97 13.28 -27.71
N ALA A 248 -3.56 14.34 -28.23
CA ALA A 248 -4.44 14.29 -29.42
C ALA A 248 -3.64 14.07 -30.69
#